data_b86b5cc8a6baf45c9e4dc5f011e9bb0f
#
_entry.id   b86b5cc8a6baf45c9e4dc5f011e9bb0f
#
_cell.length_a   1.000
_cell.length_b   1.000
_cell.length_c   1.000
_cell.angle_alpha   90.00
_cell.angle_beta   90.00
_cell.angle_gamma   90.00
#
_symmetry.space_group_name_H-M   'P 1'
#
loop_
_entity.id
_entity.type
_entity.pdbx_description
1 polymer ?
#
loop_
_entity_poly.entity_id
_entity_poly.type
_entity_poly.pdbx_seq_one_letter_code
_entity_poly.pdbx_strand_id
1 'polypeptide(L)'
;MELNFKKIGDTGEHLIILHGLFGSLDNWLTLGKYLSQDYQVWLVDQRNHGQSPHSEEFDYLVLAKDLNEFIETHQIKNPFVLGHSMGGKTV
;
A
#
# COMPACT_ATOMS: atom_id res chain seq x y z
N MET A 1 -10.69 -5.87 -5.09
CA MET A 1 -9.72 -5.51 -6.15
C MET A 1 -8.33 -6.02 -5.78
N GLU A 2 -7.67 -6.64 -6.71
CA GLU A 2 -6.31 -7.14 -6.48
C GLU A 2 -5.29 -6.04 -6.80
N LEU A 3 -4.72 -5.44 -5.77
CA LEU A 3 -3.77 -4.35 -5.93
C LEU A 3 -2.37 -4.88 -6.24
N ASN A 4 -1.68 -4.21 -7.14
CA ASN A 4 -0.27 -4.48 -7.40
C ASN A 4 0.56 -4.04 -6.20
N PHE A 5 1.55 -4.83 -5.83
CA PHE A 5 2.39 -4.52 -4.68
C PHE A 5 3.79 -5.05 -4.83
N LYS A 6 4.69 -4.56 -3.99
CA LYS A 6 6.04 -5.10 -3.85
C LYS A 6 6.32 -5.27 -2.37
N LYS A 7 6.69 -6.48 -1.95
CA LYS A 7 7.07 -6.76 -0.57
C LYS A 7 8.59 -6.77 -0.44
N ILE A 8 9.11 -6.07 0.56
CA ILE A 8 10.54 -5.99 0.84
C ILE A 8 10.77 -6.33 2.31
N GLY A 9 11.66 -7.28 2.57
CA GLY A 9 11.98 -7.73 3.92
C GLY A 9 11.12 -8.89 4.39
N ASP A 10 11.67 -9.71 5.29
CA ASP A 10 11.04 -10.94 5.77
C ASP A 10 10.83 -10.97 7.28
N THR A 11 11.33 -10.00 7.99
CA THR A 11 11.30 -10.00 9.46
C THR A 11 10.78 -8.68 10.00
N GLY A 12 10.30 -8.72 11.24
CA GLY A 12 9.76 -7.55 11.91
C GLY A 12 8.27 -7.39 11.69
N GLU A 13 7.72 -6.28 12.16
CA GLU A 13 6.32 -5.99 12.00
C GLU A 13 6.01 -5.55 10.57
N HIS A 14 4.75 -5.66 10.18
CA HIS A 14 4.31 -5.26 8.85
C HIS A 14 4.13 -3.75 8.77
N LEU A 15 4.60 -3.16 7.67
CA LEU A 15 4.42 -1.75 7.36
C LEU A 15 3.90 -1.64 5.93
N ILE A 16 2.73 -1.07 5.77
CA ILE A 16 2.12 -0.81 4.45
C ILE A 16 2.33 0.65 4.10
N ILE A 17 2.87 0.93 2.92
CA ILE A 17 3.06 2.31 2.43
C ILE A 17 2.13 2.56 1.25
N LEU A 18 1.31 3.61 1.37
CA LEU A 18 0.36 4.04 0.35
C LEU A 18 0.79 5.38 -0.24
N HIS A 19 0.94 5.43 -1.55
CA HIS A 19 1.36 6.63 -2.28
C HIS A 19 0.26 7.69 -2.37
N GLY A 20 0.64 8.89 -2.81
CA GLY A 20 -0.31 9.98 -3.06
C GLY A 20 -0.96 9.90 -4.45
N LEU A 21 -1.82 10.89 -4.74
CA LEU A 21 -2.50 11.00 -6.03
C LEU A 21 -1.47 11.15 -7.16
N PHE A 22 -1.71 10.45 -8.26
CA PHE A 22 -0.80 10.36 -9.40
C PHE A 22 0.55 9.72 -9.10
N GLY A 23 0.73 9.17 -7.90
CA GLY A 23 1.93 8.43 -7.54
C GLY A 23 1.80 6.94 -7.83
N SER A 24 2.78 6.19 -7.39
CA SER A 24 2.78 4.73 -7.44
C SER A 24 3.74 4.20 -6.39
N LEU A 25 3.78 2.88 -6.24
CA LEU A 25 4.70 2.25 -5.30
C LEU A 25 6.17 2.58 -5.60
N ASP A 26 6.49 2.88 -6.86
CA ASP A 26 7.87 3.20 -7.25
C ASP A 26 8.41 4.44 -6.55
N ASN A 27 7.55 5.38 -6.17
CA ASN A 27 7.96 6.59 -5.45
C ASN A 27 8.59 6.27 -4.09
N TRP A 28 8.31 5.09 -3.54
CA TRP A 28 8.69 4.71 -2.19
C TRP A 28 9.70 3.58 -2.13
N LEU A 29 10.27 3.16 -3.26
CA LEU A 29 11.22 2.03 -3.30
C LEU A 29 12.44 2.26 -2.43
N THR A 30 13.05 3.43 -2.49
CA THR A 30 14.26 3.73 -1.73
C THR A 30 13.98 3.71 -0.24
N LEU A 31 12.90 4.38 0.20
CA LEU A 31 12.50 4.38 1.59
C LEU A 31 12.12 2.98 2.07
N GLY A 32 11.39 2.24 1.22
CA GLY A 32 10.99 0.88 1.54
C GLY A 32 12.18 -0.03 1.77
N LYS A 33 13.21 0.07 0.95
CA LYS A 33 14.43 -0.71 1.12
C LYS A 33 15.14 -0.37 2.43
N TYR A 34 15.18 0.90 2.79
CA TYR A 34 15.78 1.33 4.04
C TYR A 34 15.00 0.76 5.23
N LEU A 35 13.66 0.89 5.21
CA LEU A 35 12.81 0.43 6.31
C LEU A 35 12.73 -1.10 6.40
N SER A 36 13.04 -1.82 5.33
CA SER A 36 12.99 -3.27 5.31
C SER A 36 14.02 -3.94 6.22
N GLN A 37 14.96 -3.16 6.74
CA GLN A 37 15.90 -3.66 7.75
C GLN A 37 15.18 -4.00 9.06
N ASP A 38 14.09 -3.28 9.36
CA ASP A 38 13.37 -3.43 10.61
C ASP A 38 11.92 -3.87 10.45
N TYR A 39 11.38 -3.79 9.22
CA TYR A 39 9.96 -4.07 8.93
C TYR A 39 9.81 -4.97 7.72
N GLN A 40 8.68 -5.67 7.67
CA GLN A 40 8.21 -6.28 6.43
C GLN A 40 7.43 -5.20 5.70
N VAL A 41 8.00 -4.63 4.65
CA VAL A 41 7.44 -3.47 3.96
C VAL A 41 6.62 -3.91 2.76
N TRP A 42 5.39 -3.39 2.68
CA TRP A 42 4.47 -3.61 1.57
C TRP A 42 4.23 -2.29 0.86
N LEU A 43 4.79 -2.14 -0.34
CA LEU A 43 4.55 -0.98 -1.19
C LEU A 43 3.39 -1.31 -2.11
N VAL A 44 2.33 -0.53 -2.05
CA VAL A 44 1.08 -0.86 -2.76
C VAL A 44 0.71 0.23 -3.75
N ASP A 45 0.39 -0.18 -4.98
CA ASP A 45 -0.27 0.69 -5.96
C ASP A 45 -1.77 0.71 -5.65
N GLN A 46 -2.33 1.86 -5.33
CA GLN A 46 -3.77 1.99 -5.12
C GLN A 46 -4.50 1.87 -6.46
N ARG A 47 -5.83 1.65 -6.42
CA ARG A 47 -6.61 1.52 -7.67
C ARG A 47 -6.39 2.72 -8.59
N ASN A 48 -6.44 2.49 -9.87
CA ASN A 48 -6.24 3.49 -10.92
C ASN A 48 -4.82 4.07 -10.96
N HIS A 49 -3.87 3.51 -10.21
CA HIS A 49 -2.50 4.00 -10.15
C HIS A 49 -1.51 2.85 -10.39
N GLY A 50 -0.34 3.21 -10.93
CA GLY A 50 0.71 2.24 -11.21
C GLY A 50 0.20 1.08 -12.04
N GLN A 51 0.45 -0.13 -11.59
CA GLN A 51 0.02 -1.36 -12.26
C GLN A 51 -1.23 -1.99 -11.65
N SER A 52 -1.88 -1.32 -10.71
CA SER A 52 -3.13 -1.82 -10.16
C SER A 52 -4.29 -1.63 -11.13
N PRO A 53 -5.35 -2.45 -11.00
CA PRO A 53 -6.52 -2.35 -11.88
C PRO A 53 -7.19 -0.99 -11.84
N HIS A 54 -7.87 -0.66 -12.93
CA HIS A 54 -8.60 0.59 -13.07
C HIS A 54 -10.11 0.35 -12.92
N SER A 55 -10.79 1.31 -12.31
CA SER A 55 -12.24 1.28 -12.12
C SER A 55 -12.78 2.70 -12.16
N GLU A 56 -14.04 2.86 -12.59
CA GLU A 56 -14.70 4.15 -12.56
C GLU A 56 -15.02 4.59 -11.14
N GLU A 57 -15.20 3.64 -10.22
CA GLU A 57 -15.39 3.97 -8.81
C GLU A 57 -14.09 4.43 -8.21
N PHE A 58 -14.08 5.68 -7.74
CA PHE A 58 -12.87 6.23 -7.13
C PHE A 58 -13.24 7.28 -6.08
N ASP A 59 -13.30 6.85 -4.81
CA ASP A 59 -13.49 7.71 -3.65
C ASP A 59 -12.74 7.12 -2.47
N TYR A 60 -12.68 7.84 -1.36
CA TYR A 60 -11.90 7.37 -0.20
C TYR A 60 -12.50 6.14 0.45
N LEU A 61 -13.81 5.95 0.39
CA LEU A 61 -14.43 4.75 0.93
C LEU A 61 -14.01 3.51 0.15
N VAL A 62 -13.96 3.61 -1.16
CA VAL A 62 -13.51 2.51 -2.02
C VAL A 62 -12.04 2.21 -1.79
N LEU A 63 -11.20 3.24 -1.61
CA LEU A 63 -9.79 3.06 -1.31
C LEU A 63 -9.59 2.35 0.04
N ALA A 64 -10.39 2.70 1.04
CA ALA A 64 -10.34 2.05 2.33
C ALA A 64 -10.76 0.58 2.25
N LYS A 65 -11.77 0.27 1.44
CA LYS A 65 -12.19 -1.12 1.19
C LYS A 65 -11.09 -1.91 0.51
N ASP A 66 -10.41 -1.31 -0.47
CA ASP A 66 -9.29 -1.95 -1.16
C ASP A 66 -8.17 -2.30 -0.18
N LEU A 67 -7.83 -1.38 0.72
CA LEU A 67 -6.81 -1.61 1.73
C LEU A 67 -7.20 -2.75 2.67
N ASN A 68 -8.43 -2.76 3.15
CA ASN A 68 -8.93 -3.81 4.02
C ASN A 68 -8.87 -5.18 3.34
N GLU A 69 -9.31 -5.24 2.08
CA GLU A 69 -9.27 -6.47 1.30
C GLU A 69 -7.83 -6.94 1.10
N PHE A 70 -6.91 -6.02 0.84
CA PHE A 70 -5.49 -6.33 0.70
C PHE A 70 -4.92 -6.94 1.98
N ILE A 71 -5.22 -6.33 3.12
CA ILE A 71 -4.77 -6.82 4.43
C ILE A 71 -5.30 -8.24 4.68
N GLU A 72 -6.58 -8.48 4.40
CA GLU A 72 -7.19 -9.79 4.61
C GLU A 72 -6.62 -10.84 3.64
N THR A 73 -6.50 -10.47 2.36
CA THR A 73 -6.00 -11.40 1.34
C THR A 73 -4.59 -11.88 1.65
N HIS A 74 -3.72 -10.99 2.11
CA HIS A 74 -2.33 -11.33 2.42
C HIS A 74 -2.11 -11.70 3.87
N GLN A 75 -3.19 -11.79 4.66
CA GLN A 75 -3.13 -12.21 6.07
C GLN A 75 -2.14 -11.38 6.89
N ILE A 76 -2.14 -10.08 6.66
CA ILE A 76 -1.26 -9.15 7.36
C ILE A 76 -1.85 -8.84 8.72
N LYS A 77 -1.10 -9.12 9.79
CA LYS A 77 -1.58 -8.89 11.17
C LYS A 77 -1.01 -7.62 11.75
N ASN A 78 -1.89 -6.78 12.28
CA ASN A 78 -1.53 -5.55 13.00
C ASN A 78 -0.52 -4.68 12.26
N PRO A 79 -0.76 -4.33 10.99
CA PRO A 79 0.20 -3.54 10.24
C PRO A 79 0.21 -2.08 10.70
N PHE A 80 1.40 -1.46 10.64
CA PHE A 80 1.48 -0.01 10.60
C PHE A 80 1.17 0.41 9.17
N VAL A 81 0.48 1.53 9.00
CA VAL A 81 0.15 2.05 7.68
C VAL A 81 0.64 3.48 7.56
N LEU A 82 1.51 3.72 6.59
CA LEU A 82 2.01 5.05 6.25
C LEU A 82 1.34 5.50 4.97
N GLY A 83 0.57 6.58 5.04
CA GLY A 83 -0.09 7.15 3.88
C GLY A 83 0.42 8.55 3.59
N HIS A 84 0.69 8.85 2.31
CA HIS A 84 1.09 10.17 1.86
C HIS A 84 -0.03 10.81 1.05
N SER A 85 -0.48 12.02 1.42
CA SER A 85 -1.55 12.73 0.73
C SER A 85 -2.81 11.87 0.62
N MET A 86 -3.21 11.42 -0.58
CA MET A 86 -4.36 10.55 -0.80
C MET A 86 -4.25 9.25 0.01
N GLY A 87 -3.04 8.67 0.09
CA GLY A 87 -2.80 7.48 0.90
C GLY A 87 -3.11 7.71 2.36
N GLY A 88 -2.80 8.88 2.89
CA GLY A 88 -3.12 9.27 4.26
C GLY A 88 -4.62 9.27 4.53
N LYS A 89 -5.42 9.66 3.54
CA LYS A 89 -6.88 9.64 3.66
C LYS A 89 -7.48 8.25 3.53
N THR A 90 -6.80 7.34 2.85
CA THR A 90 -7.20 5.93 2.77
C THR A 90 -7.09 5.25 4.14
N VAL A 91 -6.10 5.63 4.88
CA VAL A 91 -5.88 5.12 6.23
C VAL A 91 -6.98 5.59 7.17
#